data_39711b0b78b76270caae2c806bc913e3
#
_entry.id   39711b0b78b76270caae2c806bc913e3
#
_cell.length_a   1.000
_cell.length_b   1.000
_cell.length_c   1.000
_cell.angle_alpha   90.00
_cell.angle_beta   90.00
_cell.angle_gamma   90.00
#
_symmetry.space_group_name_H-M   'P 1'
#
loop_
_entity.id
_entity.type
_entity.pdbx_description
1 polymer ?
#
loop_
_entity_poly.entity_id
_entity_poly.type
_entity_poly.pdbx_seq_one_letter_code
_entity_poly.pdbx_strand_id
1 'polypeptide(L)'
;MKLDKDGKVLSETIFGGSGLDEVEKMIPTRDGGALLGIYSRSGRVQSKMSNVQSAGSSNSAGSQSVTSVQKNSENYGEGDFYIIKISGEGKVEWEKNYGGKGDDHIRTLALTSSGFLIGGESRSERSGNKTVGIEEGTDLWVLSLNEKGEEIWQKSYNFGNRDILMGMSTIHSADDKTSKGILLGGYTQAEGRIQADDETFWMLYADMEGKEQWRKHVKGESKKREERLSDIKLNRDGSIILAGTSADELGKENWKIIKLGDKQLDQLIVKQDLKIYPNPVSDYAYVEIGYDFKEADILVYDMGGRQLQTLKTKNKVTKINTQNLIQGAYLVTVKTDTTKTASAKLIKH
;
A
#
# COMPACT_ATOMS: atom_id res chain seq x y z
N MET A 1 25.19 5.98 3.22
CA MET A 1 26.52 5.34 3.02
C MET A 1 26.42 4.37 1.88
N LYS A 2 27.29 4.44 0.87
CA LYS A 2 27.42 3.49 -0.22
C LYS A 2 28.66 2.60 0.01
N LEU A 3 28.45 1.30 -0.06
CA LEU A 3 29.51 0.30 0.15
C LEU A 3 29.79 -0.43 -1.17
N ASP A 4 31.00 -0.93 -1.34
CA ASP A 4 31.31 -1.93 -2.36
C ASP A 4 30.88 -3.35 -1.90
N LYS A 5 31.14 -4.34 -2.75
CA LYS A 5 30.80 -5.75 -2.46
C LYS A 5 31.53 -6.36 -1.26
N ASP A 6 32.66 -5.75 -0.86
CA ASP A 6 33.52 -6.21 0.23
C ASP A 6 33.25 -5.40 1.53
N GLY A 7 32.24 -4.50 1.53
CA GLY A 7 31.82 -3.70 2.67
C GLY A 7 32.66 -2.43 2.87
N LYS A 8 33.52 -2.06 1.93
CA LYS A 8 34.31 -0.83 2.00
C LYS A 8 33.42 0.36 1.64
N VAL A 9 33.49 1.43 2.44
CA VAL A 9 32.76 2.67 2.19
C VAL A 9 33.30 3.36 0.94
N LEU A 10 32.43 3.58 -0.04
CA LEU A 10 32.72 4.30 -1.27
C LEU A 10 32.35 5.79 -1.14
N SER A 11 31.20 6.08 -0.54
CA SER A 11 30.75 7.45 -0.28
C SER A 11 29.78 7.50 0.88
N GLU A 12 29.68 8.67 1.48
CA GLU A 12 28.71 8.97 2.53
C GLU A 12 27.94 10.24 2.19
N THR A 13 26.61 10.19 2.32
CA THR A 13 25.76 11.35 2.09
C THR A 13 24.83 11.50 3.29
N ILE A 14 24.81 12.70 3.86
CA ILE A 14 23.95 13.07 4.97
C ILE A 14 22.80 13.90 4.40
N PHE A 15 21.59 13.51 4.71
CA PHE A 15 20.35 14.21 4.32
C PHE A 15 19.67 14.74 5.57
N GLY A 16 19.09 15.93 5.49
CA GLY A 16 18.29 16.49 6.57
C GLY A 16 18.29 18.00 6.60
N GLY A 17 17.73 18.54 7.66
CA GLY A 17 17.64 19.95 7.92
C GLY A 17 18.06 20.31 9.35
N SER A 18 17.40 21.30 9.96
CA SER A 18 17.72 21.79 11.32
C SER A 18 16.92 21.07 12.42
N GLY A 19 15.93 20.26 12.07
CA GLY A 19 15.08 19.52 13.02
C GLY A 19 15.44 18.04 13.08
N LEU A 20 14.49 17.25 13.58
CA LEU A 20 14.59 15.81 13.59
C LEU A 20 14.29 15.27 12.19
N ASP A 21 15.17 14.41 11.68
CA ASP A 21 14.99 13.68 10.43
C ASP A 21 15.36 12.21 10.65
N GLU A 22 14.42 11.31 10.47
CA GLU A 22 14.58 9.87 10.71
C GLU A 22 14.23 9.09 9.44
N VAL A 23 15.18 8.28 8.94
CA VAL A 23 14.93 7.39 7.80
C VAL A 23 14.16 6.17 8.29
N GLU A 24 12.88 6.09 7.94
CA GLU A 24 12.01 4.98 8.31
C GLU A 24 12.10 3.82 7.33
N LYS A 25 12.26 4.14 6.04
CA LYS A 25 12.34 3.11 4.99
C LYS A 25 13.23 3.55 3.83
N MET A 26 13.93 2.58 3.27
CA MET A 26 14.63 2.72 2.00
C MET A 26 14.33 1.51 1.12
N ILE A 27 14.05 1.75 -0.16
CA ILE A 27 13.84 0.69 -1.15
C ILE A 27 14.70 0.95 -2.39
N PRO A 28 15.27 -0.10 -3.01
CA PRO A 28 15.96 0.03 -4.28
C PRO A 28 14.96 0.38 -5.38
N THR A 29 15.38 1.16 -6.35
CA THR A 29 14.57 1.52 -7.54
C THR A 29 15.10 0.80 -8.80
N ARG A 30 14.25 0.70 -9.84
CA ARG A 30 14.57 -0.09 -11.05
C ARG A 30 15.75 0.44 -11.83
N ASP A 31 16.04 1.72 -11.72
CA ASP A 31 17.16 2.43 -12.34
C ASP A 31 18.50 2.25 -11.60
N GLY A 32 18.52 1.39 -10.58
CA GLY A 32 19.71 1.13 -9.75
C GLY A 32 19.94 2.17 -8.65
N GLY A 33 19.03 3.12 -8.46
CA GLY A 33 19.01 4.08 -7.37
C GLY A 33 18.25 3.59 -6.14
N ALA A 34 17.79 4.53 -5.31
CA ALA A 34 16.96 4.23 -4.16
C ALA A 34 15.94 5.35 -3.89
N LEU A 35 14.82 4.96 -3.25
CA LEU A 35 13.85 5.88 -2.67
C LEU A 35 13.94 5.79 -1.15
N LEU A 36 14.08 6.94 -0.51
CA LEU A 36 14.13 7.08 0.94
C LEU A 36 12.84 7.72 1.43
N GLY A 37 12.23 7.12 2.43
CA GLY A 37 11.12 7.68 3.20
C GLY A 37 11.62 8.12 4.56
N ILE A 38 11.46 9.40 4.85
CA ILE A 38 12.01 10.07 6.02
C ILE A 38 10.86 10.74 6.77
N TYR A 39 10.75 10.48 8.06
CA TYR A 39 9.97 11.33 8.94
C TYR A 39 10.76 12.59 9.24
N SER A 40 10.21 13.76 8.92
CA SER A 40 10.96 15.02 9.01
C SER A 40 10.19 16.09 9.77
N ARG A 41 10.85 16.68 10.78
CA ARG A 41 10.42 17.90 11.47
C ARG A 41 11.25 19.12 11.05
N SER A 42 12.09 18.97 10.04
CA SER A 42 12.93 20.03 9.52
C SER A 42 12.17 20.89 8.52
N GLY A 43 12.16 22.20 8.74
CA GLY A 43 11.73 23.17 7.74
C GLY A 43 12.78 23.32 6.63
N ARG A 44 12.39 24.03 5.56
CA ARG A 44 13.30 24.42 4.49
C ARG A 44 14.49 25.19 5.05
N VAL A 45 15.68 24.73 4.77
CA VAL A 45 16.89 25.47 5.11
C VAL A 45 17.04 26.63 4.12
N GLN A 46 16.78 27.86 4.57
CA GLN A 46 17.12 29.05 3.77
C GLN A 46 18.62 29.07 3.60
N SER A 47 19.11 28.74 2.42
CA SER A 47 20.52 28.89 2.10
C SER A 47 20.89 30.40 2.15
N LYS A 48 21.39 30.89 3.27
CA LYS A 48 22.44 31.92 3.17
C LYS A 48 23.57 31.20 2.43
N MET A 49 23.95 31.69 1.25
CA MET A 49 25.14 31.24 0.53
C MET A 49 26.31 31.11 1.51
N SER A 50 26.46 29.97 2.12
CA SER A 50 27.65 29.57 2.79
C SER A 50 28.34 28.58 1.87
N ASN A 51 29.41 29.06 1.27
CA ASN A 51 30.40 28.23 0.61
C ASN A 51 30.47 26.90 1.31
N VAL A 52 30.23 25.82 0.57
CA VAL A 52 30.59 24.46 0.97
C VAL A 52 32.11 24.53 1.25
N GLN A 53 32.44 24.80 2.49
CA GLN A 53 33.78 24.50 2.96
C GLN A 53 33.82 22.96 3.04
N SER A 54 34.33 22.35 1.96
CA SER A 54 35.01 21.08 2.13
C SER A 54 35.93 21.29 3.34
N ALA A 55 35.60 20.66 4.46
CA ALA A 55 36.50 20.56 5.58
C ALA A 55 37.77 19.91 5.04
N GLY A 56 38.72 20.76 4.64
CA GLY A 56 40.05 20.36 4.30
C GLY A 56 40.70 19.85 5.56
N SER A 57 40.87 18.56 5.62
CA SER A 57 41.71 17.91 6.60
C SER A 57 42.81 17.18 5.88
N SER A 58 44.01 17.64 6.21
CA SER A 58 45.28 16.90 6.23
C SER A 58 45.37 15.56 5.50
N ASN A 59 46.33 15.52 4.60
CA ASN A 59 46.93 14.40 3.90
C ASN A 59 46.93 13.09 4.69
N SER A 60 46.00 12.20 4.39
CA SER A 60 46.20 10.77 4.51
C SER A 60 45.44 10.08 3.34
N ALA A 61 46.15 9.18 2.66
CA ALA A 61 45.67 8.43 1.53
C ALA A 61 44.38 7.66 1.92
N GLY A 62 43.23 8.05 1.36
CA GLY A 62 41.94 7.41 1.61
C GLY A 62 40.78 8.34 2.01
N SER A 63 40.86 9.62 1.68
CA SER A 63 39.82 10.62 2.01
C SER A 63 38.48 10.20 1.37
N GLN A 64 37.57 9.71 2.19
CA GLN A 64 36.16 9.45 1.81
C GLN A 64 35.47 10.81 1.65
N SER A 65 34.73 10.97 0.54
CA SER A 65 33.93 12.19 0.33
C SER A 65 32.63 12.10 1.13
N VAL A 66 32.49 12.94 2.12
CA VAL A 66 31.21 13.16 2.83
C VAL A 66 30.52 14.35 2.19
N THR A 67 29.28 14.11 1.71
CA THR A 67 28.45 15.16 1.11
C THR A 67 27.24 15.41 2.03
N SER A 68 26.96 16.67 2.34
CA SER A 68 25.75 17.05 3.06
C SER A 68 24.74 17.66 2.08
N VAL A 69 23.52 17.16 2.10
CA VAL A 69 22.40 17.64 1.29
C VAL A 69 21.32 18.17 2.23
N GLN A 70 21.07 19.45 2.15
CA GLN A 70 20.08 20.11 2.99
C GLN A 70 18.69 20.02 2.37
N LYS A 71 17.67 19.87 3.21
CA LYS A 71 16.28 19.87 2.82
C LYS A 71 15.88 21.23 2.20
N ASN A 72 15.30 21.19 0.99
CA ASN A 72 14.83 22.37 0.27
C ASN A 72 13.30 22.50 0.26
N SER A 73 12.58 21.45 0.63
CA SER A 73 11.12 21.45 0.68
C SER A 73 10.58 22.08 1.97
N GLU A 74 9.41 22.69 1.87
CA GLU A 74 8.69 23.24 3.03
C GLU A 74 8.23 22.12 3.97
N ASN A 75 8.16 22.43 5.28
CA ASN A 75 7.45 21.63 6.26
C ASN A 75 6.06 22.23 6.49
N TYR A 76 5.03 21.39 6.59
CA TYR A 76 3.64 21.83 6.69
C TYR A 76 3.09 21.83 8.11
N GLY A 77 3.70 21.02 9.01
CA GLY A 77 3.20 20.84 10.35
C GLY A 77 4.24 20.38 11.37
N GLU A 78 3.81 19.51 12.27
CA GLU A 78 4.67 18.99 13.35
C GLU A 78 5.72 18.01 12.82
N GLY A 79 5.30 17.12 11.91
CA GLY A 79 6.14 16.16 11.21
C GLY A 79 5.52 15.80 9.88
N ASP A 80 6.34 15.58 8.86
CA ASP A 80 5.89 15.33 7.50
C ASP A 80 6.58 14.11 6.87
N PHE A 81 5.97 13.56 5.81
CA PHE A 81 6.59 12.59 4.92
C PHE A 81 7.59 13.30 4.00
N TYR A 82 8.87 13.15 4.27
CA TYR A 82 9.93 13.67 3.43
C TYR A 82 10.53 12.54 2.60
N ILE A 83 10.52 12.70 1.28
CA ILE A 83 10.87 11.65 0.33
C ILE A 83 12.00 12.12 -0.55
N ILE A 84 13.04 11.30 -0.67
CA ILE A 84 14.21 11.57 -1.51
C ILE A 84 14.40 10.42 -2.48
N LYS A 85 14.49 10.72 -3.77
CA LYS A 85 14.94 9.78 -4.80
C LYS A 85 16.40 10.08 -5.10
N ILE A 86 17.23 9.05 -5.02
CA ILE A 86 18.64 9.11 -5.39
C ILE A 86 18.95 8.21 -6.57
N SER A 87 19.89 8.62 -7.41
CA SER A 87 20.41 7.82 -8.53
C SER A 87 21.29 6.68 -8.07
N GLY A 88 21.69 5.80 -8.99
CA GLY A 88 22.68 4.73 -8.74
C GLY A 88 24.05 5.25 -8.29
N GLU A 89 24.42 6.50 -8.62
CA GLU A 89 25.62 7.15 -8.13
C GLU A 89 25.44 7.78 -6.74
N GLY A 90 24.20 7.81 -6.20
CA GLY A 90 23.91 8.42 -4.90
C GLY A 90 23.61 9.92 -4.95
N LYS A 91 23.36 10.47 -6.14
CA LYS A 91 22.96 11.88 -6.31
C LYS A 91 21.45 12.02 -6.13
N VAL A 92 21.01 13.11 -5.49
CA VAL A 92 19.57 13.43 -5.40
C VAL A 92 19.06 13.78 -6.79
N GLU A 93 18.01 13.07 -7.22
CA GLU A 93 17.29 13.37 -8.46
C GLU A 93 16.11 14.29 -8.18
N TRP A 94 15.39 14.01 -7.11
CA TRP A 94 14.32 14.88 -6.60
C TRP A 94 14.05 14.62 -5.12
N GLU A 95 13.44 15.59 -4.49
CA GLU A 95 12.89 15.52 -3.14
C GLU A 95 11.46 16.06 -3.10
N LYS A 96 10.64 15.52 -2.23
CA LYS A 96 9.25 15.94 -2.00
C LYS A 96 8.93 15.89 -0.51
N ASN A 97 8.05 16.79 -0.08
CA ASN A 97 7.51 16.80 1.26
C ASN A 97 5.99 16.75 1.19
N TYR A 98 5.38 15.84 1.95
CA TYR A 98 3.94 15.69 2.04
C TYR A 98 3.51 15.74 3.49
N GLY A 99 2.52 16.59 3.81
CA GLY A 99 2.03 16.74 5.17
C GLY A 99 0.90 17.75 5.30
N GLY A 100 0.34 17.79 6.49
CA GLY A 100 -0.62 18.77 6.92
C GLY A 100 -0.16 19.49 8.20
N LYS A 101 -1.08 20.12 8.94
CA LYS A 101 -0.73 20.88 10.15
C LYS A 101 -0.38 20.01 11.35
N GLY A 102 -0.84 18.78 11.40
CA GLY A 102 -0.55 17.83 12.46
C GLY A 102 0.73 17.05 12.23
N ASP A 103 0.83 15.92 12.90
CA ASP A 103 1.96 14.99 12.81
C ASP A 103 1.66 13.91 11.78
N ASP A 104 2.45 13.87 10.73
CA ASP A 104 2.34 12.91 9.63
C ASP A 104 3.61 12.05 9.63
N HIS A 105 3.48 10.75 9.94
CA HIS A 105 4.60 9.86 10.15
C HIS A 105 4.68 8.78 9.08
N ILE A 106 5.66 8.87 8.19
CA ILE A 106 5.92 7.86 7.16
C ILE A 106 6.42 6.56 7.81
N ARG A 107 6.01 5.41 7.26
CA ARG A 107 6.40 4.09 7.75
C ARG A 107 6.92 3.17 6.67
N THR A 108 6.37 3.27 5.47
CA THR A 108 6.65 2.26 4.44
C THR A 108 6.61 2.83 3.04
N LEU A 109 7.32 2.15 2.15
CA LEU A 109 7.42 2.45 0.73
C LEU A 109 7.21 1.17 -0.07
N ALA A 110 6.62 1.28 -1.25
CA ALA A 110 6.58 0.19 -2.21
C ALA A 110 6.76 0.70 -3.65
N LEU A 111 7.29 -0.16 -4.53
CA LEU A 111 7.36 0.10 -5.97
C LEU A 111 6.03 -0.28 -6.62
N THR A 112 5.61 0.51 -7.61
CA THR A 112 4.56 0.12 -8.56
C THR A 112 5.17 -0.10 -9.95
N SER A 113 4.38 -0.53 -10.91
CA SER A 113 4.83 -0.62 -12.31
C SER A 113 5.21 0.74 -12.92
N SER A 114 4.72 1.86 -12.38
CA SER A 114 4.84 3.21 -12.93
C SER A 114 5.24 4.29 -11.94
N GLY A 115 5.76 3.90 -10.77
CA GLY A 115 6.17 4.85 -9.73
C GLY A 115 6.23 4.23 -8.35
N PHE A 116 5.69 4.94 -7.36
CA PHE A 116 5.89 4.65 -5.95
C PHE A 116 4.60 4.74 -5.14
N LEU A 117 4.52 3.94 -4.09
CA LEU A 117 3.55 4.11 -3.01
C LEU A 117 4.28 4.51 -1.74
N ILE A 118 3.72 5.48 -1.06
CA ILE A 118 4.21 6.03 0.19
C ILE A 118 3.11 5.83 1.22
N GLY A 119 3.43 5.30 2.38
CA GLY A 119 2.42 5.05 3.39
C GLY A 119 2.91 5.28 4.81
N GLY A 120 1.98 5.68 5.66
CA GLY A 120 2.21 5.92 7.08
C GLY A 120 0.91 6.26 7.79
N GLU A 121 1.04 6.91 8.93
CA GLU A 121 -0.09 7.45 9.69
C GLU A 121 -0.12 8.98 9.67
N SER A 122 -1.31 9.56 9.87
CA SER A 122 -1.52 11.00 9.85
C SER A 122 -2.52 11.44 10.92
N ARG A 123 -2.18 12.53 11.61
CA ARG A 123 -3.08 13.29 12.51
C ARG A 123 -3.57 14.59 11.89
N SER A 124 -3.25 14.80 10.62
CA SER A 124 -3.60 16.03 9.92
C SER A 124 -4.98 15.95 9.29
N GLU A 125 -5.80 16.93 9.57
CA GLU A 125 -6.92 17.26 8.71
C GLU A 125 -6.42 17.76 7.34
N ARG A 126 -7.35 18.04 6.43
CA ARG A 126 -7.01 18.66 5.14
C ARG A 126 -6.28 19.97 5.33
N SER A 127 -4.99 19.98 5.09
CA SER A 127 -4.11 21.13 5.23
C SER A 127 -2.77 20.87 4.56
N GLY A 128 -1.95 21.92 4.36
CA GLY A 128 -0.70 21.78 3.63
C GLY A 128 -0.96 21.28 2.22
N ASN A 129 -0.32 20.18 1.84
CA ASN A 129 -0.64 19.47 0.59
C ASN A 129 -1.38 18.14 0.81
N LYS A 130 -1.86 17.89 2.03
CA LYS A 130 -2.75 16.77 2.32
C LYS A 130 -4.19 17.11 1.92
N THR A 131 -4.76 16.37 0.96
CA THR A 131 -6.08 16.64 0.39
C THR A 131 -7.20 15.77 0.97
N VAL A 132 -6.86 14.79 1.79
CA VAL A 132 -7.80 13.90 2.50
C VAL A 132 -7.79 14.23 4.00
N GLY A 133 -8.95 14.15 4.65
CA GLY A 133 -9.08 14.31 6.10
C GLY A 133 -8.76 13.03 6.87
N ILE A 134 -8.93 13.09 8.18
CA ILE A 134 -8.99 11.95 9.09
C ILE A 134 -10.43 11.75 9.55
N GLU A 135 -10.77 10.54 9.96
CA GLU A 135 -12.09 10.22 10.53
C GLU A 135 -12.02 10.20 12.06
N GLU A 136 -10.97 9.61 12.63
CA GLU A 136 -10.81 9.50 14.08
C GLU A 136 -9.31 9.45 14.45
N GLY A 137 -8.89 10.31 15.37
CA GLY A 137 -7.55 10.26 16.01
C GLY A 137 -6.38 10.26 15.03
N THR A 138 -5.95 9.09 14.61
CA THR A 138 -4.84 8.91 13.68
C THR A 138 -5.21 7.85 12.63
N ASP A 139 -5.33 8.29 11.38
CA ASP A 139 -5.67 7.41 10.26
C ASP A 139 -4.43 7.03 9.43
N LEU A 140 -4.55 5.97 8.67
CA LEU A 140 -3.58 5.68 7.63
C LEU A 140 -3.64 6.74 6.53
N TRP A 141 -2.47 7.13 6.06
CA TRP A 141 -2.36 8.00 4.90
C TRP A 141 -1.43 7.36 3.86
N VAL A 142 -1.97 7.19 2.65
CA VAL A 142 -1.25 6.57 1.52
C VAL A 142 -1.30 7.49 0.31
N LEU A 143 -0.14 7.66 -0.30
CA LEU A 143 0.04 8.41 -1.54
C LEU A 143 0.54 7.48 -2.65
N SER A 144 0.05 7.71 -3.86
CA SER A 144 0.65 7.17 -5.08
C SER A 144 1.34 8.29 -5.84
N LEU A 145 2.61 8.05 -6.18
CA LEU A 145 3.44 8.98 -6.94
C LEU A 145 3.91 8.34 -8.23
N ASN A 146 4.08 9.15 -9.28
CA ASN A 146 4.76 8.71 -10.49
C ASN A 146 6.30 8.67 -10.29
N GLU A 147 7.06 8.26 -11.29
CA GLU A 147 8.53 8.18 -11.22
C GLU A 147 9.22 9.51 -10.96
N LYS A 148 8.56 10.65 -11.25
CA LYS A 148 9.07 12.01 -10.99
C LYS A 148 8.72 12.51 -9.59
N GLY A 149 8.05 11.70 -8.77
CA GLY A 149 7.57 12.10 -7.46
C GLY A 149 6.35 13.02 -7.49
N GLU A 150 5.62 13.08 -8.60
CA GLU A 150 4.37 13.83 -8.70
C GLU A 150 3.21 12.98 -8.20
N GLU A 151 2.31 13.57 -7.44
CA GLU A 151 1.15 12.88 -6.87
C GLU A 151 0.18 12.43 -7.97
N ILE A 152 -0.26 11.17 -7.87
CA ILE A 152 -1.35 10.62 -8.66
C ILE A 152 -2.65 10.62 -7.84
N TRP A 153 -2.58 10.17 -6.60
CA TRP A 153 -3.70 10.20 -5.64
C TRP A 153 -3.23 10.12 -4.20
N GLN A 154 -4.11 10.56 -3.29
CA GLN A 154 -4.01 10.38 -1.84
C GLN A 154 -5.25 9.66 -1.31
N LYS A 155 -5.09 8.79 -0.33
CA LYS A 155 -6.18 8.10 0.38
C LYS A 155 -5.91 8.05 1.88
N SER A 156 -7.00 8.19 2.64
CA SER A 156 -7.03 7.92 4.08
C SER A 156 -7.86 6.66 4.33
N TYR A 157 -7.43 5.85 5.32
CA TYR A 157 -8.18 4.67 5.75
C TYR A 157 -8.19 4.64 7.27
N ASN A 158 -9.38 4.37 7.84
CA ASN A 158 -9.60 4.31 9.28
C ASN A 158 -9.97 2.88 9.70
N PHE A 159 -9.35 2.38 10.75
CA PHE A 159 -9.67 1.13 11.44
C PHE A 159 -10.08 1.35 12.89
N GLY A 160 -9.76 2.51 13.48
CA GLY A 160 -10.09 2.86 14.86
C GLY A 160 -9.26 4.03 15.41
N ASN A 161 -9.02 4.05 16.72
CA ASN A 161 -8.46 5.23 17.40
C ASN A 161 -7.10 5.71 16.87
N ARG A 162 -6.14 4.78 16.75
CA ARG A 162 -4.80 5.07 16.25
C ARG A 162 -4.31 3.97 15.36
N ASP A 163 -4.38 4.21 14.08
CA ASP A 163 -3.97 3.25 13.08
C ASP A 163 -2.50 3.43 12.72
N ILE A 164 -1.75 2.33 12.75
CA ILE A 164 -0.31 2.32 12.48
C ILE A 164 -0.04 1.37 11.33
N LEU A 165 0.46 1.94 10.22
CA LEU A 165 0.86 1.19 9.03
C LEU A 165 2.29 0.67 9.20
N MET A 166 2.49 -0.65 9.15
CA MET A 166 3.81 -1.24 9.33
C MET A 166 4.42 -1.79 8.04
N GLY A 167 3.58 -2.16 7.09
CA GLY A 167 4.08 -2.69 5.83
C GLY A 167 3.11 -2.53 4.68
N MET A 168 3.68 -2.47 3.48
CA MET A 168 2.93 -2.35 2.24
C MET A 168 3.63 -3.16 1.14
N SER A 169 2.85 -3.85 0.32
CA SER A 169 3.35 -4.60 -0.83
C SER A 169 2.44 -4.40 -2.02
N THR A 170 3.02 -4.23 -3.19
CA THR A 170 2.27 -4.26 -4.46
C THR A 170 2.11 -5.69 -4.93
N ILE A 171 0.92 -5.99 -5.44
CA ILE A 171 0.61 -7.25 -6.09
C ILE A 171 0.80 -7.04 -7.58
N HIS A 172 1.71 -7.81 -8.17
CA HIS A 172 2.04 -7.74 -9.58
C HIS A 172 1.34 -8.82 -10.41
N SER A 173 1.25 -8.61 -11.71
CA SER A 173 0.91 -9.65 -12.67
C SER A 173 2.00 -10.72 -12.71
N ALA A 174 1.69 -11.90 -13.23
CA ALA A 174 2.63 -13.02 -13.31
C ALA A 174 3.90 -12.70 -14.13
N ASP A 175 3.84 -11.70 -15.01
CA ASP A 175 4.97 -11.20 -15.81
C ASP A 175 5.67 -9.97 -15.19
N ASP A 176 5.30 -9.58 -13.97
CA ASP A 176 5.81 -8.42 -13.22
C ASP A 176 5.69 -7.06 -13.94
N LYS A 177 4.95 -6.99 -15.05
CA LYS A 177 4.83 -5.76 -15.85
C LYS A 177 3.77 -4.79 -15.35
N THR A 178 2.75 -5.28 -14.69
CA THR A 178 1.65 -4.45 -14.19
C THR A 178 1.40 -4.68 -12.70
N SER A 179 1.15 -3.61 -11.97
CA SER A 179 0.65 -3.71 -10.60
C SER A 179 -0.86 -3.88 -10.61
N LYS A 180 -1.38 -4.83 -9.84
CA LYS A 180 -2.80 -5.19 -9.81
C LYS A 180 -3.53 -4.70 -8.57
N GLY A 181 -2.79 -4.42 -7.51
CA GLY A 181 -3.34 -3.98 -6.24
C GLY A 181 -2.29 -3.76 -5.19
N ILE A 182 -2.74 -3.34 -4.03
CA ILE A 182 -1.94 -2.91 -2.91
C ILE A 182 -2.40 -3.67 -1.68
N LEU A 183 -1.47 -4.34 -1.01
CA LEU A 183 -1.70 -4.97 0.27
C LEU A 183 -1.04 -4.12 1.36
N LEU A 184 -1.82 -3.66 2.32
CA LEU A 184 -1.36 -2.93 3.50
C LEU A 184 -1.55 -3.79 4.73
N GLY A 185 -0.68 -3.65 5.71
CA GLY A 185 -0.81 -4.31 6.99
C GLY A 185 -0.28 -3.46 8.13
N GLY A 186 -0.96 -3.57 9.25
CA GLY A 186 -0.65 -2.80 10.44
C GLY A 186 -1.42 -3.28 11.66
N TYR A 187 -1.54 -2.42 12.63
CA TYR A 187 -2.32 -2.64 13.83
C TYR A 187 -2.98 -1.34 14.29
N THR A 188 -4.07 -1.45 15.04
CA THR A 188 -4.71 -0.31 15.69
C THR A 188 -4.31 -0.29 17.15
N GLN A 189 -3.77 0.82 17.61
CA GLN A 189 -3.40 1.02 19.01
C GLN A 189 -4.54 1.68 19.78
N ALA A 190 -4.84 1.16 20.96
CA ALA A 190 -5.82 1.76 21.86
C ALA A 190 -5.35 3.14 22.34
N GLU A 191 -6.23 4.13 22.27
CA GLU A 191 -6.08 5.41 22.97
C GLU A 191 -7.17 5.51 24.06
N GLY A 192 -6.82 5.23 25.32
CA GLY A 192 -7.77 5.21 26.42
C GLY A 192 -8.45 3.85 26.62
N ARG A 193 -9.78 3.76 26.43
CA ARG A 193 -10.52 2.50 26.61
C ARG A 193 -10.36 1.61 25.37
N ILE A 194 -9.88 0.37 25.57
CA ILE A 194 -9.71 -0.62 24.50
C ILE A 194 -11.06 -0.94 23.85
N GLN A 195 -11.15 -0.75 22.56
CA GLN A 195 -12.28 -1.14 21.72
C GLN A 195 -12.12 -2.58 21.18
N ALA A 196 -13.12 -3.06 20.42
CA ALA A 196 -13.21 -4.47 20.04
C ALA A 196 -12.04 -4.97 19.17
N ASP A 197 -11.48 -4.12 18.32
CA ASP A 197 -10.44 -4.47 17.35
C ASP A 197 -9.09 -3.77 17.59
N ASP A 198 -8.97 -3.04 18.73
CA ASP A 198 -7.70 -2.45 19.15
C ASP A 198 -6.66 -3.52 19.47
N GLU A 199 -5.39 -3.16 19.29
CA GLU A 199 -4.22 -4.03 19.54
C GLU A 199 -4.32 -5.37 18.77
N THR A 200 -4.92 -5.34 17.56
CA THR A 200 -4.99 -6.50 16.67
C THR A 200 -4.34 -6.19 15.33
N PHE A 201 -3.79 -7.23 14.67
CA PHE A 201 -3.30 -7.08 13.31
C PHE A 201 -4.46 -6.87 12.36
N TRP A 202 -4.29 -5.98 11.41
CA TRP A 202 -5.22 -5.83 10.30
C TRP A 202 -4.49 -5.88 8.95
N MET A 203 -5.25 -6.23 7.92
CA MET A 203 -4.85 -6.17 6.53
C MET A 203 -5.91 -5.43 5.74
N LEU A 204 -5.47 -4.66 4.75
CA LEU A 204 -6.32 -4.00 3.77
C LEU A 204 -5.78 -4.29 2.37
N TYR A 205 -6.66 -4.67 1.48
CA TYR A 205 -6.38 -4.78 0.07
C TYR A 205 -7.12 -3.69 -0.69
N ALA A 206 -6.37 -2.92 -1.48
CA ALA A 206 -6.90 -1.88 -2.36
C ALA A 206 -6.50 -2.16 -3.81
N ASP A 207 -7.28 -1.62 -4.77
CA ASP A 207 -6.85 -1.55 -6.16
C ASP A 207 -5.75 -0.49 -6.35
N MET A 208 -5.27 -0.34 -7.58
CA MET A 208 -4.19 0.61 -7.88
C MET A 208 -4.64 2.08 -7.83
N GLU A 209 -5.93 2.34 -7.82
CA GLU A 209 -6.55 3.65 -7.60
C GLU A 209 -6.76 3.97 -6.11
N GLY A 210 -6.29 3.07 -5.23
CA GLY A 210 -6.41 3.20 -3.79
C GLY A 210 -7.82 2.94 -3.26
N LYS A 211 -8.72 2.35 -4.06
CA LYS A 211 -10.05 1.98 -3.59
C LYS A 211 -9.99 0.68 -2.82
N GLU A 212 -10.44 0.73 -1.57
CA GLU A 212 -10.55 -0.47 -0.74
C GLU A 212 -11.44 -1.52 -1.39
N GLN A 213 -10.94 -2.75 -1.43
CA GLN A 213 -11.65 -3.92 -1.93
C GLN A 213 -12.08 -4.82 -0.79
N TRP A 214 -11.25 -4.97 0.23
CA TRP A 214 -11.57 -5.66 1.48
C TRP A 214 -10.59 -5.27 2.58
N ARG A 215 -11.03 -5.45 3.83
CA ARG A 215 -10.21 -5.38 5.03
C ARG A 215 -10.46 -6.57 5.93
N LYS A 216 -9.48 -6.93 6.75
CA LYS A 216 -9.57 -8.04 7.68
C LYS A 216 -8.75 -7.77 8.92
N HIS A 217 -9.37 -7.95 10.09
CA HIS A 217 -8.66 -8.06 11.36
C HIS A 217 -8.19 -9.49 11.56
N VAL A 218 -6.93 -9.67 11.93
CA VAL A 218 -6.33 -10.96 12.23
C VAL A 218 -6.24 -11.04 13.75
N LYS A 219 -7.30 -11.58 14.34
CA LYS A 219 -7.39 -11.74 15.81
C LYS A 219 -6.52 -12.90 16.25
N GLY A 220 -5.73 -12.67 17.30
CA GLY A 220 -4.99 -13.71 18.00
C GLY A 220 -5.82 -14.38 19.10
N GLU A 221 -5.18 -15.32 19.78
CA GLU A 221 -5.77 -16.01 20.94
C GLU A 221 -5.61 -15.21 22.24
N SER A 222 -4.81 -14.14 22.23
CA SER A 222 -4.58 -13.32 23.42
C SER A 222 -5.86 -12.64 23.88
N LYS A 223 -6.19 -12.84 25.15
CA LYS A 223 -7.35 -12.21 25.82
C LYS A 223 -7.13 -10.73 26.10
N LYS A 224 -5.88 -10.27 26.16
CA LYS A 224 -5.49 -8.90 26.50
C LYS A 224 -5.15 -8.06 25.28
N ARG A 225 -5.11 -8.66 24.08
CA ARG A 225 -5.03 -7.98 22.77
C ARG A 225 -3.87 -7.02 22.59
N GLU A 226 -2.71 -7.30 23.15
CA GLU A 226 -1.50 -6.54 22.87
C GLU A 226 -0.75 -7.15 21.68
N GLU A 227 -1.29 -6.95 20.49
CA GLU A 227 -0.72 -7.46 19.26
C GLU A 227 -0.27 -6.31 18.36
N ARG A 228 1.02 -6.28 18.04
CA ARG A 228 1.64 -5.24 17.23
C ARG A 228 2.31 -5.85 16.02
N LEU A 229 1.77 -5.59 14.84
CA LEU A 229 2.39 -5.99 13.60
C LEU A 229 3.68 -5.18 13.37
N SER A 230 4.75 -5.86 12.98
CA SER A 230 6.03 -5.22 12.62
C SER A 230 6.26 -5.16 11.13
N ASP A 231 5.79 -6.15 10.39
CA ASP A 231 5.88 -6.14 8.91
C ASP A 231 4.87 -7.13 8.29
N ILE A 232 4.51 -6.86 7.05
CA ILE A 232 3.71 -7.74 6.18
C ILE A 232 4.44 -7.96 4.88
N LYS A 233 4.51 -9.19 4.42
CA LYS A 233 5.13 -9.58 3.15
C LYS A 233 4.22 -10.47 2.34
N LEU A 234 4.13 -10.15 1.06
CA LEU A 234 3.59 -11.03 0.05
C LEU A 234 4.73 -11.87 -0.55
N ASN A 235 4.61 -13.18 -0.46
CA ASN A 235 5.56 -14.12 -1.06
C ASN A 235 5.25 -14.35 -2.53
N ARG A 236 6.24 -14.90 -3.25
CA ARG A 236 6.09 -15.26 -4.67
C ARG A 236 5.06 -16.37 -4.91
N ASP A 237 4.79 -17.21 -3.92
CA ASP A 237 3.77 -18.25 -3.94
C ASP A 237 2.34 -17.72 -3.65
N GLY A 238 2.18 -16.40 -3.50
CA GLY A 238 0.91 -15.75 -3.16
C GLY A 238 0.56 -15.83 -1.67
N SER A 239 1.38 -16.47 -0.84
CA SER A 239 1.15 -16.47 0.60
C SER A 239 1.51 -15.11 1.23
N ILE A 240 0.80 -14.73 2.29
CA ILE A 240 1.05 -13.52 3.06
C ILE A 240 1.66 -13.93 4.39
N ILE A 241 2.78 -13.32 4.76
CA ILE A 241 3.38 -13.45 6.09
C ILE A 241 3.15 -12.14 6.84
N LEU A 242 2.60 -12.27 8.06
CA LEU A 242 2.50 -11.21 9.04
C LEU A 242 3.46 -11.57 10.18
N ALA A 243 4.33 -10.66 10.54
CA ALA A 243 5.25 -10.83 11.66
C ALA A 243 5.13 -9.67 12.64
N GLY A 244 5.10 -9.97 13.90
CA GLY A 244 4.96 -8.98 14.96
C GLY A 244 5.11 -9.57 16.33
N THR A 245 4.55 -8.92 17.32
CA THR A 245 4.55 -9.37 18.71
C THR A 245 3.13 -9.57 19.22
N SER A 246 2.98 -10.46 20.17
CA SER A 246 1.74 -10.71 20.91
C SER A 246 2.09 -10.87 22.38
N ALA A 247 1.35 -10.22 23.27
CA ALA A 247 1.56 -10.29 24.69
C ALA A 247 0.25 -10.48 25.44
N ASP A 248 0.26 -11.31 26.46
CA ASP A 248 -0.82 -11.38 27.47
C ASP A 248 -0.66 -10.29 28.54
N GLU A 249 0.53 -9.73 28.65
CA GLU A 249 0.91 -8.75 29.65
C GLU A 249 2.05 -7.88 29.10
N LEU A 250 1.97 -6.56 29.32
CA LEU A 250 2.99 -5.60 28.89
C LEU A 250 4.37 -6.00 29.43
N GLY A 251 5.37 -6.02 28.56
CA GLY A 251 6.74 -6.43 28.85
C GLY A 251 6.97 -7.96 28.81
N LYS A 252 5.97 -8.74 28.36
CA LYS A 252 6.09 -10.18 28.15
C LYS A 252 5.72 -10.56 26.70
N GLU A 253 6.20 -9.76 25.76
CA GLU A 253 5.92 -9.95 24.33
C GLU A 253 6.63 -11.19 23.79
N ASN A 254 5.89 -11.97 23.01
CA ASN A 254 6.39 -13.09 22.23
C ASN A 254 6.31 -12.77 20.72
N TRP A 255 7.19 -13.35 19.95
CA TRP A 255 7.09 -13.30 18.50
C TRP A 255 5.80 -13.97 18.04
N LYS A 256 5.07 -13.29 17.16
CA LYS A 256 3.91 -13.85 16.48
C LYS A 256 4.14 -13.81 14.98
N ILE A 257 4.14 -14.98 14.36
CA ILE A 257 4.28 -15.11 12.92
C ILE A 257 3.06 -15.86 12.41
N ILE A 258 2.35 -15.25 11.46
CA ILE A 258 1.18 -15.84 10.83
C ILE A 258 1.46 -15.97 9.35
N LYS A 259 1.31 -17.17 8.81
CA LYS A 259 1.29 -17.41 7.37
C LYS A 259 -0.16 -17.65 6.94
N LEU A 260 -0.65 -16.80 6.04
CA LEU A 260 -1.91 -16.99 5.36
C LEU A 260 -1.62 -17.66 4.01
N GLY A 261 -2.42 -18.68 3.68
CA GLY A 261 -2.17 -19.52 2.50
C GLY A 261 -2.41 -18.79 1.17
N ASP A 262 -1.75 -19.28 0.13
CA ASP A 262 -1.82 -18.87 -1.27
C ASP A 262 -3.24 -18.81 -1.83
N LYS A 263 -4.09 -19.80 -1.48
CA LYS A 263 -5.49 -19.90 -1.97
C LYS A 263 -6.39 -18.72 -1.59
N GLN A 264 -6.06 -17.96 -0.54
CA GLN A 264 -6.87 -16.81 -0.15
C GLN A 264 -6.61 -15.60 -1.05
N LEU A 265 -5.37 -15.38 -1.46
CA LEU A 265 -5.00 -14.29 -2.35
C LEU A 265 -5.53 -14.56 -3.77
N ASP A 266 -5.38 -15.79 -4.27
CA ASP A 266 -5.93 -16.19 -5.57
C ASP A 266 -7.46 -16.05 -5.61
N GLN A 267 -8.17 -16.40 -4.52
CA GLN A 267 -9.61 -16.16 -4.41
C GLN A 267 -9.98 -14.68 -4.38
N LEU A 268 -9.13 -13.83 -3.81
CA LEU A 268 -9.34 -12.38 -3.73
C LEU A 268 -9.03 -11.70 -5.07
N ILE A 269 -7.98 -12.12 -5.76
CA ILE A 269 -7.63 -11.64 -7.11
C ILE A 269 -8.66 -12.12 -8.13
N VAL A 270 -9.10 -13.37 -8.05
CA VAL A 270 -10.13 -13.96 -8.95
C VAL A 270 -11.51 -13.33 -8.69
N LYS A 271 -11.84 -12.93 -7.46
CA LYS A 271 -13.11 -12.22 -7.18
C LYS A 271 -13.19 -10.83 -7.83
N GLN A 272 -12.08 -10.22 -8.19
CA GLN A 272 -12.08 -8.96 -8.94
C GLN A 272 -12.18 -9.14 -10.46
N ASP A 273 -11.89 -10.34 -10.96
CA ASP A 273 -11.98 -10.62 -12.39
C ASP A 273 -13.43 -10.64 -12.92
N LEU A 274 -14.42 -10.70 -12.04
CA LEU A 274 -15.83 -10.69 -12.40
C LEU A 274 -16.68 -10.03 -11.31
N LYS A 275 -17.33 -8.91 -11.65
CA LYS A 275 -18.30 -8.24 -10.77
C LYS A 275 -19.69 -8.35 -11.38
N ILE A 276 -20.71 -8.51 -10.52
CA ILE A 276 -22.11 -8.54 -10.92
C ILE A 276 -22.88 -7.59 -10.03
N TYR A 277 -23.54 -6.60 -10.63
CA TYR A 277 -24.31 -5.59 -9.89
C TYR A 277 -25.54 -5.12 -10.67
N PRO A 278 -26.64 -4.73 -9.94
CA PRO A 278 -26.82 -4.96 -8.50
C PRO A 278 -26.89 -6.45 -8.18
N ASN A 279 -26.48 -6.81 -6.96
CA ASN A 279 -26.62 -8.17 -6.45
C ASN A 279 -26.95 -8.10 -4.95
N PRO A 280 -28.16 -8.40 -4.52
CA PRO A 280 -29.25 -9.06 -5.28
C PRO A 280 -29.83 -8.24 -6.45
N VAL A 281 -30.40 -8.96 -7.43
CA VAL A 281 -30.95 -8.38 -8.67
C VAL A 281 -32.47 -8.57 -8.76
N SER A 282 -33.14 -7.56 -9.37
CA SER A 282 -34.54 -7.69 -9.80
C SER A 282 -34.62 -8.08 -11.29
N ASP A 283 -34.54 -7.11 -12.20
CA ASP A 283 -34.80 -7.34 -13.63
C ASP A 283 -33.57 -7.48 -14.48
N TYR A 284 -32.49 -6.76 -14.13
CA TYR A 284 -31.25 -6.70 -14.91
C TYR A 284 -30.06 -6.61 -14.00
N ALA A 285 -29.00 -7.34 -14.35
CA ALA A 285 -27.67 -7.18 -13.76
C ALA A 285 -26.67 -6.76 -14.83
N TYR A 286 -25.58 -6.14 -14.37
CA TYR A 286 -24.40 -5.86 -15.18
C TYR A 286 -23.29 -6.82 -14.76
N VAL A 287 -22.70 -7.46 -15.74
CA VAL A 287 -21.54 -8.33 -15.59
C VAL A 287 -20.33 -7.54 -16.07
N GLU A 288 -19.45 -7.21 -15.15
CA GLU A 288 -18.20 -6.47 -15.41
C GLU A 288 -17.02 -7.45 -15.38
N ILE A 289 -16.29 -7.51 -16.49
CA ILE A 289 -15.13 -8.39 -16.68
C ILE A 289 -13.86 -7.56 -16.46
N GLY A 290 -13.12 -7.86 -15.39
CA GLY A 290 -11.98 -7.08 -14.92
C GLY A 290 -10.65 -7.32 -15.66
N TYR A 291 -10.64 -8.16 -16.71
CA TYR A 291 -9.43 -8.47 -17.49
C TYR A 291 -9.65 -8.26 -19.00
N ASP A 292 -8.57 -8.23 -19.75
CA ASP A 292 -8.63 -7.98 -21.19
C ASP A 292 -9.00 -9.25 -21.98
N PHE A 293 -9.87 -9.10 -22.95
CA PHE A 293 -10.35 -10.14 -23.85
C PHE A 293 -10.80 -9.50 -25.17
N LYS A 294 -10.93 -10.30 -26.23
CA LYS A 294 -11.50 -9.87 -27.50
C LYS A 294 -12.97 -10.26 -27.62
N GLU A 295 -13.31 -11.46 -27.13
CA GLU A 295 -14.67 -11.98 -27.10
C GLU A 295 -14.85 -12.87 -25.84
N ALA A 296 -16.02 -12.79 -25.24
CA ALA A 296 -16.36 -13.59 -24.07
C ALA A 296 -17.79 -14.15 -24.16
N ASP A 297 -17.98 -15.34 -23.62
CA ASP A 297 -19.28 -15.96 -23.38
C ASP A 297 -19.65 -15.78 -21.91
N ILE A 298 -20.80 -15.15 -21.64
CA ILE A 298 -21.40 -15.06 -20.33
C ILE A 298 -22.47 -16.15 -20.23
N LEU A 299 -22.32 -17.07 -19.28
CA LEU A 299 -23.20 -18.20 -19.07
C LEU A 299 -23.84 -18.09 -17.68
N VAL A 300 -25.15 -18.30 -17.61
CA VAL A 300 -25.90 -18.31 -16.35
C VAL A 300 -26.38 -19.70 -16.08
N TYR A 301 -26.07 -20.23 -14.90
CA TYR A 301 -26.45 -21.57 -14.45
C TYR A 301 -27.32 -21.48 -13.20
N ASP A 302 -28.26 -22.42 -13.06
CA ASP A 302 -28.90 -22.69 -11.77
C ASP A 302 -27.91 -23.43 -10.83
N MET A 303 -28.28 -23.57 -9.56
CA MET A 303 -27.43 -24.27 -8.58
C MET A 303 -27.34 -25.79 -8.82
N GLY A 304 -28.16 -26.33 -9.70
CA GLY A 304 -28.07 -27.70 -10.17
C GLY A 304 -27.12 -27.90 -11.36
N GLY A 305 -26.49 -26.81 -11.84
CA GLY A 305 -25.53 -26.83 -12.95
C GLY A 305 -26.18 -26.79 -14.33
N ARG A 306 -27.52 -26.62 -14.43
CA ARG A 306 -28.22 -26.49 -15.70
C ARG A 306 -27.99 -25.06 -16.25
N GLN A 307 -27.54 -24.99 -17.48
CA GLN A 307 -27.35 -23.70 -18.17
C GLN A 307 -28.71 -23.11 -18.58
N LEU A 308 -28.96 -21.87 -18.17
CA LEU A 308 -30.20 -21.15 -18.40
C LEU A 308 -30.08 -20.11 -19.51
N GLN A 309 -28.92 -19.43 -19.57
CA GLN A 309 -28.67 -18.35 -20.53
C GLN A 309 -27.22 -18.40 -21.02
N THR A 310 -27.03 -17.93 -22.26
CA THR A 310 -25.73 -17.66 -22.85
C THR A 310 -25.78 -16.33 -23.60
N LEU A 311 -24.79 -15.49 -23.40
CA LEU A 311 -24.67 -14.20 -24.09
C LEU A 311 -23.21 -13.98 -24.50
N LYS A 312 -22.98 -13.69 -25.78
CA LYS A 312 -21.66 -13.28 -26.28
C LYS A 312 -21.45 -11.78 -26.12
N THR A 313 -20.25 -11.39 -25.75
CA THR A 313 -19.91 -9.98 -25.58
C THR A 313 -18.46 -9.66 -25.97
N LYS A 314 -18.26 -8.41 -26.40
CA LYS A 314 -16.95 -7.79 -26.60
C LYS A 314 -16.74 -6.61 -25.64
N ASN A 315 -17.73 -6.33 -24.80
CA ASN A 315 -17.74 -5.21 -23.87
C ASN A 315 -17.32 -5.65 -22.48
N LYS A 316 -16.48 -4.86 -21.82
CA LYS A 316 -16.07 -5.10 -20.42
C LYS A 316 -17.26 -5.10 -19.45
N VAL A 317 -18.31 -4.33 -19.73
CA VAL A 317 -19.54 -4.31 -18.96
C VAL A 317 -20.69 -4.71 -19.85
N THR A 318 -21.40 -5.77 -19.48
CA THR A 318 -22.50 -6.33 -20.26
C THR A 318 -23.74 -6.51 -19.41
N LYS A 319 -24.87 -5.97 -19.90
CA LYS A 319 -26.17 -6.10 -19.27
C LYS A 319 -26.76 -7.48 -19.55
N ILE A 320 -27.17 -8.20 -18.52
CA ILE A 320 -27.91 -9.47 -18.62
C ILE A 320 -29.34 -9.29 -18.12
N ASN A 321 -30.29 -9.92 -18.79
CA ASN A 321 -31.69 -9.93 -18.39
C ASN A 321 -31.94 -11.05 -17.36
N THR A 322 -32.50 -10.70 -16.21
CA THR A 322 -32.80 -11.64 -15.13
C THR A 322 -34.30 -11.75 -14.82
N GLN A 323 -35.17 -11.12 -15.62
CA GLN A 323 -36.62 -11.10 -15.40
C GLN A 323 -37.24 -12.51 -15.38
N ASN A 324 -36.72 -13.41 -16.23
CA ASN A 324 -37.22 -14.79 -16.35
C ASN A 324 -36.58 -15.75 -15.33
N LEU A 325 -35.69 -15.26 -14.47
CA LEU A 325 -35.12 -16.05 -13.39
C LEU A 325 -36.08 -16.07 -12.19
N ILE A 326 -36.29 -17.22 -11.61
CA ILE A 326 -37.06 -17.39 -10.38
C ILE A 326 -36.21 -16.92 -9.21
N GLN A 327 -36.85 -16.47 -8.14
CA GLN A 327 -36.14 -16.08 -6.90
C GLN A 327 -35.20 -17.22 -6.44
N GLY A 328 -33.91 -16.88 -6.23
CA GLY A 328 -32.92 -17.88 -5.89
C GLY A 328 -31.47 -17.45 -6.19
N ALA A 329 -30.58 -18.42 -6.06
CA ALA A 329 -29.14 -18.25 -6.34
C ALA A 329 -28.76 -18.87 -7.69
N TYR A 330 -27.90 -18.19 -8.41
CA TYR A 330 -27.39 -18.57 -9.72
C TYR A 330 -25.88 -18.44 -9.79
N LEU A 331 -25.24 -19.17 -10.67
CA LEU A 331 -23.82 -19.04 -10.99
C LEU A 331 -23.70 -18.37 -12.36
N VAL A 332 -23.02 -17.25 -12.41
CA VAL A 332 -22.66 -16.59 -13.67
C VAL A 332 -21.19 -16.89 -13.94
N THR A 333 -20.92 -17.49 -15.10
CA THR A 333 -19.56 -17.85 -15.54
C THR A 333 -19.24 -17.09 -16.82
N VAL A 334 -18.07 -16.49 -16.86
CA VAL A 334 -17.52 -15.86 -18.07
C VAL A 334 -16.37 -16.71 -18.60
N LYS A 335 -16.40 -17.04 -19.88
CA LYS A 335 -15.34 -17.72 -20.60
C LYS A 335 -14.85 -16.83 -21.73
N THR A 336 -13.56 -16.60 -21.83
CA THR A 336 -12.97 -15.73 -22.85
C THR A 336 -12.22 -16.52 -23.91
N ASP A 337 -11.97 -15.86 -25.04
CA ASP A 337 -11.10 -16.34 -26.13
C ASP A 337 -9.66 -16.67 -25.67
N THR A 338 -9.20 -16.09 -24.55
CA THR A 338 -7.90 -16.35 -23.94
C THR A 338 -7.91 -17.57 -22.99
N THR A 339 -8.94 -18.41 -23.03
CA THR A 339 -9.16 -19.56 -22.13
C THR A 339 -9.34 -19.21 -20.65
N LYS A 340 -9.38 -17.92 -20.29
CA LYS A 340 -9.62 -17.50 -18.91
C LYS A 340 -11.10 -17.67 -18.57
N THR A 341 -11.36 -18.25 -17.39
CA THR A 341 -12.71 -18.47 -16.88
C THR A 341 -12.84 -17.86 -15.49
N ALA A 342 -13.90 -17.10 -15.27
CA ALA A 342 -14.25 -16.57 -13.96
C ALA A 342 -15.71 -16.82 -13.66
N SER A 343 -16.07 -17.02 -12.40
CA SER A 343 -17.45 -17.25 -11.97
C SER A 343 -17.81 -16.45 -10.74
N ALA A 344 -19.04 -15.97 -10.69
CA ALA A 344 -19.57 -15.23 -9.55
C ALA A 344 -21.02 -15.63 -9.25
N LYS A 345 -21.42 -15.54 -7.99
CA LYS A 345 -22.79 -15.81 -7.54
C LYS A 345 -23.68 -14.61 -7.83
N LEU A 346 -24.85 -14.87 -8.40
CA LEU A 346 -25.94 -13.93 -8.59
C LEU A 346 -27.12 -14.34 -7.70
N ILE A 347 -27.71 -13.40 -6.98
CA ILE A 347 -28.91 -13.62 -6.17
C ILE A 347 -30.07 -12.88 -6.82
N LYS A 348 -31.14 -13.57 -7.14
CA LYS A 348 -32.41 -13.04 -7.66
C LYS A 348 -33.39 -12.88 -6.50
N HIS A 349 -33.93 -11.66 -6.35
CA HIS A 349 -35.07 -11.38 -5.50
C HIS A 349 -36.39 -11.75 -6.13
#